data_a04f30259404410fe579039c8731c25e
#
_entry.id   a04f30259404410fe579039c8731c25e
#
_cell.length_a   1.000
_cell.length_b   1.000
_cell.length_c   1.000
_cell.angle_alpha   90.00
_cell.angle_beta   90.00
_cell.angle_gamma   90.00
#
_symmetry.space_group_name_H-M   'P 1'
#
loop_
_entity.id
_entity.type
_entity.pdbx_description
1 polymer ?
#
loop_
_entity_poly.entity_id
_entity_poly.type
_entity_poly.pdbx_seq_one_letter_code
_entity_poly.pdbx_strand_id
1 'polypeptide(L)'
;MAAWLPGQAVEGIADVLLKKDGKINKDFTGKLSFTWPKKSSQTVLNSDDPLSDHLFAFGYGLSYSDTANIPLLEEEEIVEKIESKIIFEGSPINANEFVIENNQSPSIVNANLYNSPENNLSLKRFDLNQQYDTRNIIFSNSELMNAWGISLNENLDISELSNPYVSVKFRVNSRSDSTLFFVSTCGVNCSGAINLMDFLSGQNNNSWIEVDISYRCLEKSGLDLSKVYIPAMLMTSGKWDIDINKIVINKDRSSKRVIQC
;
A
#
# COMPACT_ATOMS: atom_id res chain seq x y z
N MET A 1 -24.61 7.69 21.73
CA MET A 1 -25.49 6.73 20.99
C MET A 1 -25.01 6.71 19.53
N ALA A 2 -24.78 5.55 18.97
CA ALA A 2 -24.53 5.40 17.54
C ALA A 2 -25.83 4.93 16.88
N ALA A 3 -26.41 5.75 16.01
CA ALA A 3 -27.66 5.49 15.32
C ALA A 3 -27.47 5.52 13.81
N TRP A 4 -26.54 4.76 13.32
CA TRP A 4 -26.18 4.66 11.89
C TRP A 4 -27.35 5.05 10.95
N LEU A 5 -27.48 4.54 9.76
CA LEU A 5 -28.60 4.80 8.85
C LEU A 5 -29.83 3.98 9.32
N PRO A 6 -30.79 4.56 10.07
CA PRO A 6 -31.85 3.78 10.73
C PRO A 6 -32.96 3.33 9.77
N GLY A 7 -32.89 3.71 8.50
CA GLY A 7 -33.89 3.37 7.49
C GLY A 7 -35.31 3.88 7.86
N GLN A 8 -36.32 3.06 7.66
CA GLN A 8 -37.71 3.43 7.91
C GLN A 8 -38.15 3.26 9.38
N ALA A 9 -37.34 2.64 10.24
CA ALA A 9 -37.67 2.35 11.65
C ALA A 9 -37.08 3.41 12.60
N VAL A 10 -37.20 4.69 12.23
CA VAL A 10 -36.65 5.82 13.01
C VAL A 10 -37.36 6.03 14.34
N GLU A 11 -38.58 5.53 14.50
CA GLU A 11 -39.35 5.61 15.75
C GLU A 11 -38.61 4.95 16.92
N GLY A 12 -37.84 3.90 16.66
CA GLY A 12 -37.03 3.22 17.68
C GLY A 12 -36.01 4.13 18.35
N ILE A 13 -35.54 5.17 17.67
CA ILE A 13 -34.62 6.17 18.25
C ILE A 13 -35.36 7.00 19.30
N ALA A 14 -36.59 7.44 19.00
CA ALA A 14 -37.40 8.19 19.93
C ALA A 14 -37.74 7.35 21.18
N ASP A 15 -38.03 6.06 21.00
CA ASP A 15 -38.36 5.14 22.08
C ASP A 15 -37.25 4.99 23.13
N VAL A 16 -35.98 5.02 22.70
CA VAL A 16 -34.82 4.92 23.62
C VAL A 16 -34.36 6.28 24.16
N LEU A 17 -34.65 7.40 23.51
CA LEU A 17 -34.24 8.73 23.95
C LEU A 17 -35.27 9.46 24.81
N LEU A 18 -36.55 9.19 24.60
CA LEU A 18 -37.64 9.93 25.26
C LEU A 18 -38.29 9.09 26.37
N LYS A 19 -38.56 9.76 27.48
CA LYS A 19 -39.37 9.16 28.55
C LYS A 19 -40.86 9.15 28.15
N LYS A 20 -41.53 8.05 28.46
CA LYS A 20 -42.97 7.93 28.37
C LYS A 20 -43.53 7.89 29.79
N ASP A 21 -44.48 8.77 30.10
CA ASP A 21 -45.08 8.90 31.44
C ASP A 21 -44.03 9.06 32.58
N GLY A 22 -42.93 9.79 32.28
CA GLY A 22 -41.86 10.03 33.22
C GLY A 22 -40.89 8.86 33.44
N LYS A 23 -41.07 7.73 32.75
CA LYS A 23 -40.26 6.51 32.86
C LYS A 23 -39.50 6.27 31.55
N ILE A 24 -38.37 5.55 31.66
CA ILE A 24 -37.63 5.03 30.48
C ILE A 24 -38.58 4.14 29.69
N ASN A 25 -38.81 4.46 28.41
CA ASN A 25 -39.71 3.72 27.55
C ASN A 25 -39.06 2.43 27.05
N LYS A 26 -37.86 2.55 26.50
CA LYS A 26 -37.01 1.43 26.07
C LYS A 26 -35.56 1.68 26.50
N ASP A 27 -34.86 0.63 26.82
CA ASP A 27 -33.44 0.69 27.14
C ASP A 27 -32.59 0.35 25.91
N PHE A 28 -31.31 0.72 25.96
CA PHE A 28 -30.33 0.34 24.96
C PHE A 28 -29.94 -1.12 25.14
N THR A 29 -30.05 -1.92 24.07
CA THR A 29 -29.70 -3.35 24.07
C THR A 29 -28.62 -3.67 23.02
N GLY A 30 -28.30 -2.69 22.17
CA GLY A 30 -27.33 -2.87 21.10
C GLY A 30 -25.90 -3.13 21.63
N LYS A 31 -25.23 -4.09 21.02
CA LYS A 31 -23.84 -4.44 21.30
C LYS A 31 -23.02 -4.32 20.03
N LEU A 32 -21.75 -3.91 20.15
CA LEU A 32 -20.83 -3.88 19.00
C LEU A 32 -20.59 -5.28 18.47
N SER A 33 -20.72 -5.46 17.18
CA SER A 33 -20.48 -6.72 16.46
C SER A 33 -19.02 -6.95 16.10
N PHE A 34 -18.15 -5.98 16.38
CA PHE A 34 -16.68 -6.07 16.17
C PHE A 34 -15.98 -5.10 17.12
N THR A 35 -14.70 -5.34 17.35
CA THR A 35 -13.84 -4.47 18.17
C THR A 35 -13.53 -3.19 17.42
N TRP A 36 -13.70 -2.04 18.08
CA TRP A 36 -13.37 -0.73 17.47
C TRP A 36 -11.91 -0.38 17.71
N PRO A 37 -11.20 0.02 16.67
CA PRO A 37 -9.81 0.46 16.79
C PRO A 37 -9.72 1.77 17.59
N LYS A 38 -8.61 1.93 18.33
CA LYS A 38 -8.25 3.18 18.99
C LYS A 38 -7.47 4.10 18.04
N LYS A 39 -6.77 3.51 17.07
CA LYS A 39 -5.94 4.21 16.07
C LYS A 39 -6.33 3.75 14.67
N SER A 40 -6.19 4.64 13.69
CA SER A 40 -6.45 4.35 12.27
C SER A 40 -5.54 3.26 11.68
N SER A 41 -4.35 3.08 12.24
CA SER A 41 -3.39 2.04 11.84
C SER A 41 -3.72 0.64 12.32
N GLN A 42 -4.65 0.48 13.26
CA GLN A 42 -5.05 -0.83 13.79
C GLN A 42 -5.98 -1.53 12.80
N THR A 43 -5.42 -2.10 11.74
CA THR A 43 -6.18 -2.77 10.66
C THR A 43 -6.60 -4.20 11.00
N VAL A 44 -5.94 -4.84 11.99
CA VAL A 44 -6.25 -6.20 12.47
C VAL A 44 -6.52 -6.13 13.95
N LEU A 45 -7.77 -6.35 14.34
CA LEU A 45 -8.23 -6.41 15.73
C LEU A 45 -9.08 -7.66 15.91
N ASN A 46 -8.53 -8.67 16.57
CA ASN A 46 -9.27 -9.87 16.91
C ASN A 46 -9.90 -9.74 18.29
N SER A 47 -11.11 -10.27 18.46
CA SER A 47 -11.86 -10.23 19.72
C SER A 47 -11.19 -11.01 20.87
N ASP A 48 -10.30 -11.91 20.53
CA ASP A 48 -9.58 -12.84 21.43
C ASP A 48 -8.13 -12.43 21.69
N ASP A 49 -7.67 -11.28 21.17
CA ASP A 49 -6.33 -10.77 21.45
C ASP A 49 -6.32 -10.00 22.78
N PRO A 50 -5.78 -10.58 23.87
CA PRO A 50 -5.76 -9.95 25.20
C PRO A 50 -4.82 -8.73 25.28
N LEU A 51 -3.96 -8.51 24.28
CA LEU A 51 -3.01 -7.40 24.21
C LEU A 51 -3.52 -6.28 23.28
N SER A 52 -4.71 -6.42 22.67
CA SER A 52 -5.23 -5.39 21.79
C SER A 52 -5.61 -4.13 22.57
N ASP A 53 -4.88 -3.04 22.33
CA ASP A 53 -5.25 -1.69 22.78
C ASP A 53 -6.37 -1.17 21.87
N HIS A 54 -7.62 -1.43 22.24
CA HIS A 54 -8.81 -1.08 21.46
C HIS A 54 -9.60 0.05 22.11
N LEU A 55 -10.36 0.79 21.31
CA LEU A 55 -11.25 1.84 21.82
C LEU A 55 -12.46 1.22 22.51
N PHE A 56 -13.15 0.28 21.83
CA PHE A 56 -14.27 -0.48 22.39
C PHE A 56 -14.14 -1.95 21.99
N ALA A 57 -14.30 -2.83 22.97
CA ALA A 57 -14.25 -4.28 22.74
C ALA A 57 -15.46 -4.80 21.95
N PHE A 58 -15.32 -5.96 21.32
CA PHE A 58 -16.47 -6.74 20.83
C PHE A 58 -17.49 -6.93 21.94
N GLY A 59 -18.76 -6.76 21.63
CA GLY A 59 -19.85 -6.88 22.60
C GLY A 59 -20.03 -5.66 23.50
N TYR A 60 -19.24 -4.60 23.37
CA TYR A 60 -19.44 -3.37 24.12
C TYR A 60 -20.79 -2.73 23.80
N GLY A 61 -21.47 -2.26 24.82
CA GLY A 61 -22.72 -1.52 24.71
C GLY A 61 -23.29 -1.22 26.09
N LEU A 62 -23.75 0.00 26.28
CA LEU A 62 -24.26 0.53 27.53
C LEU A 62 -25.80 0.54 27.55
N SER A 63 -26.35 0.40 28.73
CA SER A 63 -27.76 0.58 29.05
C SER A 63 -27.94 1.81 29.95
N TYR A 64 -29.16 2.17 30.30
CA TYR A 64 -29.41 3.27 31.24
C TYR A 64 -28.99 2.95 32.69
N SER A 65 -28.80 1.67 33.00
CA SER A 65 -28.32 1.23 34.32
C SER A 65 -26.79 1.31 34.45
N ASP A 66 -26.09 1.43 33.33
CA ASP A 66 -24.62 1.49 33.32
C ASP A 66 -24.11 2.92 33.59
N THR A 67 -23.05 3.00 34.36
CA THR A 67 -22.33 4.26 34.54
C THR A 67 -21.00 4.16 33.79
N ALA A 68 -20.87 4.91 32.70
CA ALA A 68 -19.64 4.99 31.96
C ALA A 68 -18.94 6.32 32.21
N ASN A 69 -17.66 6.26 32.59
CA ASN A 69 -16.78 7.40 32.55
C ASN A 69 -15.93 7.29 31.29
N ILE A 70 -16.25 8.08 30.29
CA ILE A 70 -15.44 8.17 29.07
C ILE A 70 -14.37 9.21 29.33
N PRO A 71 -13.08 8.86 29.39
CA PRO A 71 -12.00 9.83 29.51
C PRO A 71 -11.99 10.75 28.29
N LEU A 72 -11.34 11.90 28.43
CA LEU A 72 -11.06 12.76 27.28
C LEU A 72 -10.24 11.93 26.29
N LEU A 73 -10.79 11.71 25.11
CA LEU A 73 -10.06 11.00 24.05
C LEU A 73 -9.01 11.96 23.51
N GLU A 74 -7.79 11.47 23.38
CA GLU A 74 -6.71 12.21 22.73
C GLU A 74 -7.08 12.38 21.24
N GLU A 75 -7.29 13.63 20.83
CA GLU A 75 -7.55 14.00 19.42
C GLU A 75 -6.25 14.31 18.68
N GLU A 76 -5.11 13.94 19.23
CA GLU A 76 -3.87 14.07 18.48
C GLU A 76 -3.93 13.15 17.24
N GLU A 77 -3.96 13.76 16.04
CA GLU A 77 -3.44 13.10 14.87
C GLU A 77 -2.01 12.69 15.18
N ILE A 78 -1.84 11.43 15.57
CA ILE A 78 -0.53 10.83 15.51
C ILE A 78 -0.21 10.84 14.03
N VAL A 79 0.56 11.83 13.59
CA VAL A 79 1.28 11.74 12.32
C VAL A 79 2.12 10.49 12.47
N GLU A 80 1.58 9.35 12.02
CA GLU A 80 2.27 8.08 12.08
C GLU A 80 3.58 8.31 11.35
N LYS A 81 4.67 8.31 12.11
CA LYS A 81 5.99 8.14 11.50
C LYS A 81 5.84 6.87 10.66
N ILE A 82 6.00 7.02 9.36
CA ILE A 82 5.83 5.93 8.40
C ILE A 82 6.73 4.78 8.84
N GLU A 83 6.16 3.78 9.53
CA GLU A 83 6.91 2.56 9.85
C GLU A 83 6.96 1.66 8.63
N SER A 84 5.82 1.49 7.97
CA SER A 84 5.72 0.84 6.67
C SER A 84 4.46 1.32 5.93
N LYS A 85 4.55 1.47 4.61
CA LYS A 85 3.43 1.84 3.74
C LYS A 85 3.39 0.90 2.55
N ILE A 86 2.37 0.05 2.48
CA ILE A 86 2.13 -0.78 1.30
C ILE A 86 1.59 0.14 0.20
N ILE A 87 2.24 0.16 -0.95
CA ILE A 87 1.84 0.95 -2.12
C ILE A 87 1.31 0.08 -3.26
N PHE A 88 1.64 -1.23 -3.22
CA PHE A 88 1.20 -2.20 -4.21
C PHE A 88 1.09 -3.60 -3.60
N GLU A 89 -0.01 -4.30 -3.89
CA GLU A 89 -0.22 -5.72 -3.58
C GLU A 89 -1.15 -6.32 -4.66
N GLY A 90 -0.54 -6.74 -5.78
CA GLY A 90 -1.24 -7.13 -7.02
C GLY A 90 -1.97 -5.97 -7.72
N SER A 91 -2.30 -4.92 -6.98
CA SER A 91 -2.86 -3.66 -7.47
C SER A 91 -2.34 -2.48 -6.63
N PRO A 92 -2.34 -1.24 -7.19
CA PRO A 92 -1.95 -0.06 -6.44
C PRO A 92 -2.91 0.22 -5.27
N ILE A 93 -2.34 0.70 -4.15
CA ILE A 93 -3.08 1.07 -2.93
C ILE A 93 -2.89 2.56 -2.69
N ASN A 94 -3.96 3.35 -2.80
CA ASN A 94 -3.93 4.82 -2.76
C ASN A 94 -2.89 5.42 -3.73
N ALA A 95 -2.78 4.81 -4.91
CA ALA A 95 -1.77 5.10 -5.92
C ALA A 95 -2.31 4.72 -7.31
N ASN A 96 -1.58 5.05 -8.37
CA ASN A 96 -1.92 4.68 -9.74
C ASN A 96 -0.83 3.77 -10.32
N GLU A 97 -1.25 2.76 -11.06
CA GLU A 97 -0.37 1.97 -11.93
C GLU A 97 -0.25 2.67 -13.27
N PHE A 98 0.95 2.76 -13.82
CA PHE A 98 1.18 3.38 -15.11
C PHE A 98 2.24 2.62 -15.93
N VAL A 99 2.22 2.86 -17.23
CA VAL A 99 3.26 2.42 -18.16
C VAL A 99 3.76 3.61 -18.97
N ILE A 100 5.03 3.52 -19.37
CA ILE A 100 5.65 4.41 -20.36
C ILE A 100 6.13 3.51 -21.50
N GLU A 101 5.77 3.84 -22.71
CA GLU A 101 6.18 3.13 -23.92
C GLU A 101 7.03 4.07 -24.77
N ASN A 102 8.22 3.61 -25.17
CA ASN A 102 9.15 4.35 -26.06
C ASN A 102 9.45 5.79 -25.57
N ASN A 103 9.68 5.98 -24.27
CA ASN A 103 9.91 7.29 -23.64
C ASN A 103 8.77 8.31 -23.84
N GLN A 104 7.55 7.85 -24.14
CA GLN A 104 6.38 8.72 -24.28
C GLN A 104 5.79 9.14 -22.94
N SER A 105 4.67 9.85 -22.97
CA SER A 105 3.94 10.23 -21.75
C SER A 105 3.37 9.00 -21.03
N PRO A 106 3.32 9.01 -19.68
CA PRO A 106 2.74 7.91 -18.91
C PRO A 106 1.26 7.68 -19.24
N SER A 107 0.87 6.42 -19.38
CA SER A 107 -0.51 5.97 -19.51
C SER A 107 -0.95 5.23 -18.25
N ILE A 108 -2.04 5.67 -17.63
CA ILE A 108 -2.60 5.02 -16.42
C ILE A 108 -3.27 3.71 -16.82
N VAL A 109 -3.02 2.66 -16.03
CA VAL A 109 -3.55 1.31 -16.25
C VAL A 109 -4.52 0.92 -15.15
N ASN A 110 -5.79 0.73 -15.51
CA ASN A 110 -6.86 0.32 -14.58
C ASN A 110 -7.46 -1.06 -14.92
N ALA A 111 -6.76 -1.86 -15.73
CA ALA A 111 -7.26 -3.13 -16.23
C ALA A 111 -6.47 -4.33 -15.69
N ASN A 112 -7.14 -5.49 -15.52
CA ASN A 112 -6.48 -6.73 -15.13
C ASN A 112 -5.58 -7.28 -16.24
N LEU A 113 -5.95 -7.02 -17.50
CA LEU A 113 -5.17 -7.33 -18.70
C LEU A 113 -4.97 -6.03 -19.49
N TYR A 114 -3.74 -5.74 -19.86
CA TYR A 114 -3.38 -4.56 -20.62
C TYR A 114 -2.28 -4.90 -21.63
N ASN A 115 -2.42 -4.42 -22.85
CA ASN A 115 -1.36 -4.41 -23.85
C ASN A 115 -1.16 -2.96 -24.29
N SER A 116 0.08 -2.51 -24.32
CA SER A 116 0.39 -1.16 -24.78
C SER A 116 0.14 -1.03 -26.30
N PRO A 117 -0.12 0.19 -26.81
CA PRO A 117 -0.46 0.41 -28.22
C PRO A 117 0.56 -0.15 -29.20
N GLU A 118 1.84 -0.07 -28.88
CA GLU A 118 2.93 -0.59 -29.74
C GLU A 118 3.36 -2.02 -29.35
N ASN A 119 2.65 -2.66 -28.40
CA ASN A 119 2.92 -4.02 -27.90
C ASN A 119 4.31 -4.19 -27.26
N ASN A 120 4.93 -3.11 -26.78
CA ASN A 120 6.21 -3.16 -26.07
C ASN A 120 6.05 -3.56 -24.61
N LEU A 121 4.82 -3.42 -24.04
CA LEU A 121 4.45 -3.87 -22.70
C LEU A 121 3.14 -4.63 -22.72
N SER A 122 3.11 -5.75 -22.00
CA SER A 122 1.86 -6.39 -21.63
C SER A 122 1.80 -6.67 -20.14
N LEU A 123 0.64 -6.49 -19.55
CA LEU A 123 0.39 -6.63 -18.12
C LEU A 123 -0.79 -7.57 -17.89
N LYS A 124 -0.65 -8.48 -16.90
CA LYS A 124 -1.71 -9.39 -16.50
C LYS A 124 -1.72 -9.56 -14.99
N ARG A 125 -2.90 -9.55 -14.36
CA ARG A 125 -3.06 -9.93 -12.94
C ARG A 125 -3.36 -11.42 -12.84
N PHE A 126 -2.85 -12.07 -11.81
CA PHE A 126 -3.15 -13.45 -11.51
C PHE A 126 -3.05 -13.75 -10.01
N ASP A 127 -3.53 -14.93 -9.61
CA ASP A 127 -3.60 -15.37 -8.22
C ASP A 127 -2.31 -16.09 -7.84
N LEU A 128 -1.65 -15.67 -6.77
CA LEU A 128 -0.55 -16.37 -6.13
C LEU A 128 -1.02 -17.00 -4.80
N ASN A 129 -1.52 -16.19 -3.88
CA ASN A 129 -2.06 -16.60 -2.59
C ASN A 129 -3.51 -16.13 -2.40
N GLN A 130 -3.87 -14.99 -3.01
CA GLN A 130 -5.18 -14.37 -2.98
C GLN A 130 -5.59 -13.95 -4.38
N GLN A 131 -6.85 -13.60 -4.56
CA GLN A 131 -7.37 -13.17 -5.84
C GLN A 131 -6.65 -11.92 -6.35
N TYR A 132 -6.03 -12.03 -7.53
CA TYR A 132 -5.32 -10.93 -8.20
C TYR A 132 -4.21 -10.24 -7.38
N ASP A 133 -3.52 -11.00 -6.51
CA ASP A 133 -2.45 -10.47 -5.67
C ASP A 133 -1.08 -10.34 -6.37
N THR A 134 -1.01 -10.60 -7.67
CA THR A 134 0.23 -10.56 -8.43
C THR A 134 0.02 -9.93 -9.81
N ARG A 135 0.99 -9.10 -10.22
CA ARG A 135 1.07 -8.47 -11.53
C ARG A 135 2.21 -9.08 -12.32
N ASN A 136 1.91 -9.73 -13.44
CA ASN A 136 2.90 -10.08 -14.44
C ASN A 136 3.11 -8.91 -15.40
N ILE A 137 4.37 -8.63 -15.70
CA ILE A 137 4.84 -7.53 -16.54
C ILE A 137 5.78 -8.12 -17.57
N ILE A 138 5.41 -8.03 -18.85
CA ILE A 138 6.23 -8.48 -19.96
C ILE A 138 6.68 -7.25 -20.75
N PHE A 139 7.98 -7.03 -20.79
CA PHE A 139 8.63 -6.07 -21.68
C PHE A 139 9.08 -6.80 -22.95
N SER A 140 8.84 -6.20 -24.11
CA SER A 140 9.41 -6.63 -25.40
C SER A 140 10.66 -5.84 -25.70
N ASN A 141 11.52 -6.35 -26.61
CA ASN A 141 12.66 -5.57 -27.09
C ASN A 141 12.19 -4.31 -27.81
N SER A 142 12.82 -3.21 -27.51
CA SER A 142 12.56 -1.90 -28.13
C SER A 142 13.88 -1.13 -28.28
N GLU A 143 13.93 -0.18 -29.21
CA GLU A 143 15.05 0.76 -29.33
C GLU A 143 15.08 1.81 -28.21
N LEU A 144 13.90 2.14 -27.68
CA LEU A 144 13.72 3.12 -26.61
C LEU A 144 13.33 2.44 -25.30
N MET A 145 13.44 3.18 -24.21
CA MET A 145 13.08 2.65 -22.88
C MET A 145 11.59 2.56 -22.70
N ASN A 146 11.16 1.44 -22.13
CA ASN A 146 9.82 1.20 -21.64
C ASN A 146 9.83 1.11 -20.13
N ALA A 147 8.76 1.52 -19.48
CA ALA A 147 8.65 1.46 -18.03
C ALA A 147 7.28 1.00 -17.54
N TRP A 148 7.29 0.37 -16.39
CA TRP A 148 6.12 0.09 -15.56
C TRP A 148 6.38 0.63 -14.16
N GLY A 149 5.40 1.28 -13.54
CA GLY A 149 5.60 1.84 -12.22
C GLY A 149 4.32 2.19 -11.48
N ILE A 150 4.51 2.64 -10.24
CA ILE A 150 3.47 3.10 -9.33
C ILE A 150 3.71 4.58 -9.03
N SER A 151 2.71 5.43 -9.27
CA SER A 151 2.71 6.83 -8.89
C SER A 151 1.75 7.08 -7.74
N LEU A 152 2.19 7.83 -6.74
CA LEU A 152 1.35 8.21 -5.61
C LEU A 152 0.38 9.32 -6.01
N ASN A 153 -0.74 9.44 -5.29
CA ASN A 153 -1.69 10.54 -5.48
C ASN A 153 -1.14 11.86 -4.91
N GLU A 154 -0.25 11.76 -3.91
CA GLU A 154 0.41 12.89 -3.24
C GLU A 154 1.89 12.57 -3.05
N ASN A 155 2.72 13.60 -3.01
CA ASN A 155 4.14 13.44 -2.72
C ASN A 155 4.34 12.86 -1.31
N LEU A 156 5.29 11.94 -1.20
CA LEU A 156 5.66 11.32 0.06
C LEU A 156 6.98 11.89 0.56
N ASP A 157 6.98 12.45 1.76
CA ASP A 157 8.17 12.87 2.45
C ASP A 157 8.71 11.73 3.34
N ILE A 158 9.89 11.23 2.99
CA ILE A 158 10.65 10.21 3.73
C ILE A 158 12.04 10.71 4.12
N SER A 159 12.30 12.01 4.03
CA SER A 159 13.60 12.62 4.30
C SER A 159 14.05 12.46 5.75
N GLU A 160 13.10 12.51 6.69
CA GLU A 160 13.34 12.36 8.13
C GLU A 160 13.59 10.90 8.57
N LEU A 161 13.36 9.92 7.68
CA LEU A 161 13.63 8.52 8.00
C LEU A 161 15.14 8.27 7.92
N SER A 162 15.69 7.63 8.95
CA SER A 162 17.14 7.38 9.03
C SER A 162 17.63 6.46 7.91
N ASN A 163 16.91 5.40 7.62
CA ASN A 163 17.25 4.39 6.61
C ASN A 163 16.01 3.92 5.84
N PRO A 164 15.38 4.76 5.00
CA PRO A 164 14.20 4.34 4.24
C PRO A 164 14.56 3.35 3.14
N TYR A 165 13.74 2.31 3.01
CA TYR A 165 13.84 1.28 1.98
C TYR A 165 12.53 1.14 1.22
N VAL A 166 12.63 0.77 -0.05
CA VAL A 166 11.52 0.15 -0.77
C VAL A 166 11.77 -1.36 -0.85
N SER A 167 10.86 -2.13 -0.27
CA SER A 167 10.89 -3.58 -0.30
C SER A 167 10.02 -4.08 -1.44
N VAL A 168 10.59 -4.89 -2.32
CA VAL A 168 9.91 -5.43 -3.49
C VAL A 168 9.93 -6.96 -3.42
N LYS A 169 8.74 -7.57 -3.48
CA LYS A 169 8.59 -9.02 -3.65
C LYS A 169 8.25 -9.31 -5.09
N PHE A 170 9.18 -9.96 -5.78
CA PHE A 170 9.07 -10.21 -7.22
C PHE A 170 9.70 -11.55 -7.63
N ARG A 171 9.44 -11.97 -8.87
CA ARG A 171 10.02 -13.13 -9.51
C ARG A 171 10.37 -12.79 -10.96
N VAL A 172 11.55 -13.20 -11.40
CA VAL A 172 11.96 -13.09 -12.81
C VAL A 172 11.71 -14.43 -13.51
N ASN A 173 10.80 -14.44 -14.47
CA ASN A 173 10.45 -15.61 -15.25
C ASN A 173 11.39 -15.77 -16.46
N SER A 174 11.71 -14.66 -17.14
CA SER A 174 12.64 -14.61 -18.26
C SER A 174 13.50 -13.35 -18.20
N ARG A 175 14.79 -13.50 -18.52
CA ARG A 175 15.79 -12.44 -18.51
C ARG A 175 16.24 -12.06 -19.92
N SER A 176 16.70 -10.82 -20.01
CA SER A 176 17.41 -10.27 -21.16
C SER A 176 18.85 -9.93 -20.78
N ASP A 177 19.74 -9.78 -21.77
CA ASP A 177 21.06 -9.21 -21.60
C ASP A 177 21.01 -7.67 -21.49
N SER A 178 19.87 -7.06 -21.81
CA SER A 178 19.66 -5.62 -21.68
C SER A 178 19.41 -5.24 -20.23
N THR A 179 19.90 -4.06 -19.85
CA THR A 179 19.83 -3.57 -18.47
C THR A 179 18.39 -3.39 -18.02
N LEU A 180 18.11 -3.82 -16.78
CA LEU A 180 16.90 -3.51 -16.03
C LEU A 180 17.25 -2.53 -14.92
N PHE A 181 16.59 -1.38 -14.91
CA PHE A 181 16.74 -0.36 -13.87
C PHE A 181 15.55 -0.37 -12.91
N PHE A 182 15.86 -0.19 -11.63
CA PHE A 182 14.89 0.28 -10.64
C PHE A 182 15.06 1.80 -10.53
N VAL A 183 13.95 2.52 -10.66
CA VAL A 183 13.94 3.98 -10.67
C VAL A 183 12.90 4.50 -9.68
N SER A 184 13.26 5.55 -8.96
CA SER A 184 12.32 6.36 -8.20
C SER A 184 12.46 7.82 -8.60
N THR A 185 11.36 8.59 -8.60
CA THR A 185 11.38 9.98 -9.05
C THR A 185 10.47 10.89 -8.21
N CYS A 186 10.86 12.15 -8.15
CA CYS A 186 10.14 13.24 -7.52
C CYS A 186 9.70 14.31 -8.56
N GLY A 187 9.80 14.00 -9.84
CA GLY A 187 9.41 14.87 -10.95
C GLY A 187 10.53 15.04 -11.98
N VAL A 188 10.40 16.06 -12.82
CA VAL A 188 11.37 16.34 -13.89
C VAL A 188 12.74 16.68 -13.30
N ASN A 189 13.79 16.04 -13.81
CA ASN A 189 15.18 16.20 -13.34
C ASN A 189 15.38 15.86 -11.84
N CYS A 190 14.54 15.04 -11.29
CA CYS A 190 14.58 14.61 -9.89
C CYS A 190 14.33 13.10 -9.83
N SER A 191 15.36 12.29 -10.03
CA SER A 191 15.23 10.83 -10.04
C SER A 191 16.49 10.16 -9.52
N GLY A 192 16.32 8.99 -8.91
CA GLY A 192 17.39 8.08 -8.58
C GLY A 192 17.18 6.74 -9.31
N ALA A 193 18.25 6.14 -9.81
CA ALA A 193 18.19 4.88 -10.52
C ALA A 193 19.28 3.92 -10.05
N ILE A 194 18.95 2.63 -10.02
CA ILE A 194 19.85 1.53 -9.68
C ILE A 194 19.78 0.49 -10.80
N ASN A 195 20.95 0.06 -11.28
CA ASN A 195 21.05 -1.08 -12.18
C ASN A 195 20.86 -2.38 -11.38
N LEU A 196 19.87 -3.19 -11.78
CA LEU A 196 19.56 -4.45 -11.09
C LEU A 196 20.36 -5.65 -11.60
N MET A 197 21.17 -5.52 -12.67
CA MET A 197 21.83 -6.66 -13.33
C MET A 197 22.79 -7.41 -12.40
N ASP A 198 23.59 -6.70 -11.62
CA ASP A 198 24.55 -7.32 -10.68
C ASP A 198 23.82 -8.11 -9.60
N PHE A 199 22.76 -7.56 -9.04
CA PHE A 199 21.93 -8.24 -8.06
C PHE A 199 21.25 -9.48 -8.67
N LEU A 200 20.67 -9.34 -9.87
CA LEU A 200 19.94 -10.41 -10.53
C LEU A 200 20.87 -11.54 -11.00
N SER A 201 22.15 -11.27 -11.33
CA SER A 201 23.10 -12.28 -11.77
C SER A 201 23.26 -13.44 -10.76
N GLY A 202 23.14 -13.13 -9.46
CA GLY A 202 23.22 -14.10 -8.37
C GLY A 202 21.90 -14.80 -8.00
N GLN A 203 20.80 -14.52 -8.72
CA GLN A 203 19.47 -15.06 -8.38
C GLN A 203 19.01 -16.12 -9.39
N ASN A 204 18.24 -17.11 -8.92
CA ASN A 204 17.63 -18.10 -9.80
C ASN A 204 16.36 -17.56 -10.47
N ASN A 205 16.16 -17.86 -11.75
CA ASN A 205 14.91 -17.59 -12.42
C ASN A 205 13.77 -18.40 -11.78
N ASN A 206 12.53 -17.91 -11.91
CA ASN A 206 11.31 -18.51 -11.39
C ASN A 206 11.22 -18.66 -9.86
N SER A 207 12.16 -18.07 -9.11
CA SER A 207 12.10 -18.05 -7.65
C SER A 207 11.60 -16.69 -7.17
N TRP A 208 10.70 -16.70 -6.18
CA TRP A 208 10.28 -15.48 -5.50
C TRP A 208 11.43 -14.90 -4.68
N ILE A 209 11.66 -13.63 -4.84
CA ILE A 209 12.70 -12.86 -4.17
C ILE A 209 12.03 -11.69 -3.47
N GLU A 210 12.43 -11.44 -2.23
CA GLU A 210 12.15 -10.19 -1.53
C GLU A 210 13.46 -9.46 -1.31
N VAL A 211 13.51 -8.19 -1.72
CA VAL A 211 14.70 -7.35 -1.67
C VAL A 211 14.36 -5.95 -1.18
N ASP A 212 15.20 -5.42 -0.31
CA ASP A 212 15.17 -4.03 0.12
C ASP A 212 16.13 -3.20 -0.75
N ILE A 213 15.62 -2.14 -1.36
CA ILE A 213 16.37 -1.17 -2.14
C ILE A 213 16.47 0.10 -1.33
N SER A 214 17.70 0.55 -1.03
CA SER A 214 17.92 1.73 -0.18
C SER A 214 17.56 3.02 -0.91
N TYR A 215 16.64 3.80 -0.34
CA TYR A 215 16.37 5.16 -0.83
C TYR A 215 17.57 6.11 -0.67
N ARG A 216 18.47 5.86 0.28
CA ARG A 216 19.70 6.63 0.40
C ARG A 216 20.65 6.42 -0.80
N CYS A 217 20.57 5.26 -1.47
CA CYS A 217 21.26 5.05 -2.73
C CYS A 217 20.64 5.85 -3.88
N LEU A 218 19.32 5.88 -3.94
CA LEU A 218 18.58 6.65 -4.94
C LEU A 218 18.78 8.16 -4.74
N GLU A 219 18.87 8.62 -3.49
CA GLU A 219 19.18 10.00 -3.14
C GLU A 219 20.57 10.43 -3.64
N LYS A 220 21.58 9.57 -3.49
CA LYS A 220 22.95 9.84 -4.02
C LYS A 220 22.98 9.98 -5.54
N SER A 221 22.01 9.38 -6.24
CA SER A 221 21.87 9.49 -7.70
C SER A 221 20.90 10.59 -8.15
N GLY A 222 20.34 11.39 -7.22
CA GLY A 222 19.58 12.60 -7.55
C GLY A 222 18.12 12.62 -7.11
N LEU A 223 17.63 11.62 -6.35
CA LEU A 223 16.28 11.62 -5.81
C LEU A 223 16.18 12.55 -4.59
N ASP A 224 15.16 13.43 -4.56
CA ASP A 224 14.80 14.22 -3.38
C ASP A 224 13.78 13.46 -2.53
N LEU A 225 14.20 13.01 -1.34
CA LEU A 225 13.39 12.20 -0.43
C LEU A 225 12.24 12.97 0.23
N SER A 226 12.24 14.31 0.16
CA SER A 226 11.15 15.12 0.72
C SER A 226 9.89 15.17 -0.14
N LYS A 227 9.94 14.67 -1.37
CA LYS A 227 8.83 14.78 -2.34
C LYS A 227 8.77 13.62 -3.34
N VAL A 228 8.96 12.39 -2.86
CA VAL A 228 8.88 11.19 -3.72
C VAL A 228 7.48 11.04 -4.31
N TYR A 229 7.39 11.08 -5.63
CA TYR A 229 6.13 10.95 -6.37
C TYR A 229 5.95 9.56 -6.99
N ILE A 230 7.00 9.02 -7.63
CA ILE A 230 7.03 7.64 -8.14
C ILE A 230 8.02 6.85 -7.28
N PRO A 231 7.54 6.12 -6.27
CA PRO A 231 8.41 5.37 -5.36
C PRO A 231 9.04 4.13 -5.98
N ALA A 232 8.43 3.56 -7.02
CA ALA A 232 8.90 2.34 -7.66
C ALA A 232 8.54 2.32 -9.15
N MET A 233 9.55 2.15 -10.00
CA MET A 233 9.41 1.99 -11.44
C MET A 233 10.50 1.03 -11.94
N LEU A 234 10.13 0.09 -12.78
CA LEU A 234 11.05 -0.72 -13.57
C LEU A 234 11.17 -0.14 -14.97
N MET A 235 12.40 -0.03 -15.48
CA MET A 235 12.66 0.57 -16.77
C MET A 235 13.71 -0.24 -17.55
N THR A 236 13.44 -0.54 -18.81
CA THR A 236 14.30 -1.32 -19.70
C THR A 236 13.98 -1.07 -21.18
N SER A 237 14.93 -1.35 -22.05
CA SER A 237 14.69 -1.52 -23.51
C SER A 237 14.69 -2.99 -23.94
N GLY A 238 14.98 -3.91 -23.01
CA GLY A 238 15.12 -5.33 -23.29
C GLY A 238 13.85 -6.14 -23.03
N LYS A 239 13.90 -7.41 -23.42
CA LYS A 239 12.83 -8.36 -23.19
C LYS A 239 12.94 -8.97 -21.80
N TRP A 240 11.96 -8.65 -20.94
CA TRP A 240 11.87 -9.18 -19.59
C TRP A 240 10.46 -9.69 -19.29
N ASP A 241 10.39 -10.73 -18.49
CA ASP A 241 9.13 -11.27 -17.94
C ASP A 241 9.27 -11.34 -16.42
N ILE A 242 8.50 -10.52 -15.71
CA ILE A 242 8.64 -10.27 -14.28
C ILE A 242 7.27 -10.31 -13.61
N ASP A 243 7.17 -11.02 -12.50
CA ASP A 243 6.00 -10.98 -11.63
C ASP A 243 6.30 -10.13 -10.41
N ILE A 244 5.41 -9.21 -10.05
CA ILE A 244 5.46 -8.41 -8.83
C ILE A 244 4.24 -8.71 -7.96
N ASN A 245 4.48 -9.14 -6.73
CA ASN A 245 3.44 -9.41 -5.76
C ASN A 245 3.22 -8.22 -4.84
N LYS A 246 4.30 -7.62 -4.28
CA LYS A 246 4.18 -6.59 -3.25
C LYS A 246 5.29 -5.54 -3.33
N ILE A 247 4.92 -4.27 -3.07
CA ILE A 247 5.87 -3.17 -2.90
C ILE A 247 5.50 -2.41 -1.62
N VAL A 248 6.47 -2.24 -0.73
CA VAL A 248 6.30 -1.59 0.58
C VAL A 248 7.40 -0.55 0.79
N ILE A 249 7.05 0.62 1.25
CA ILE A 249 8.02 1.61 1.73
C ILE A 249 8.17 1.40 3.24
N ASN A 250 9.39 1.15 3.71
CA ASN A 250 9.71 0.87 5.10
C ASN A 250 10.70 1.91 5.63
N LYS A 251 10.56 2.24 6.92
CA LYS A 251 11.52 3.11 7.61
C LYS A 251 12.86 2.42 7.84
N ASP A 252 12.83 1.10 7.98
CA ASP A 252 13.99 0.25 8.24
C ASP A 252 13.95 -0.98 7.33
N ARG A 253 15.05 -1.71 7.29
CA ARG A 253 15.21 -2.93 6.52
C ARG A 253 14.26 -4.03 6.98
N SER A 254 13.56 -4.66 6.05
CA SER A 254 12.62 -5.77 6.29
C SER A 254 13.10 -7.11 5.70
N SER A 255 13.91 -7.08 4.64
CA SER A 255 14.41 -8.27 3.94
C SER A 255 15.84 -8.62 4.32
N LYS A 256 16.21 -9.91 4.11
CA LYS A 256 17.60 -10.39 4.24
C LYS A 256 18.48 -9.95 3.06
N ARG A 257 17.87 -9.67 1.89
CA ARG A 257 18.56 -9.21 0.69
C ARG A 257 18.43 -7.71 0.58
N VAL A 258 19.55 -7.05 0.31
CA VAL A 258 19.61 -5.58 0.22
C VAL A 258 20.42 -5.16 -0.99
N ILE A 259 19.92 -4.18 -1.73
CA ILE A 259 20.69 -3.44 -2.71
C ILE A 259 21.10 -2.11 -2.06
N GLN A 260 22.39 -1.97 -1.84
CA GLN A 260 23.05 -0.78 -1.30
C GLN A 260 24.11 -0.30 -2.30
N CYS A 261 24.42 0.98 -2.29
CA CYS A 261 25.51 1.58 -3.05
C CYS A 261 26.82 1.62 -2.28
#